data_f5c3928db0063b726d9223e7312bc94e
#
_entry.id   f5c3928db0063b726d9223e7312bc94e
#
_cell.length_a   1.000
_cell.length_b   1.000
_cell.length_c   1.000
_cell.angle_alpha   90.00
_cell.angle_beta   90.00
_cell.angle_gamma   90.00
#
_symmetry.space_group_name_H-M   'P 1'
#
loop_
_entity.id
_entity.type
_entity.pdbx_description
1 polymer ?
#
loop_
_entity_poly.entity_id
_entity_poly.type
_entity_poly.pdbx_seq_one_letter_code
_entity_poly.pdbx_strand_id
1 'polypeptide(L)'
;NTPAKHIKNFSEIKSEKPYKKINFIKFNNEKFETYPNRNSIPYINEYNLDKYSDILEHFERGTIRLDGWSKAWEEIFKNIENKIDLENLSKKLWEENQYDNFEDDRVLLYVKINSKNSNNNEIFNKTLYLDESRPIINSAMSQCVSYTVAFTIECIMNSKNKKGIHRIFHDEKNVNYILNKLNEYGIKIKQL
;
A
#
# COMPACT_ATOMS: atom_id res chain seq x y z
N ASN A 1 3.07 11.08 -14.64
CA ASN A 1 1.72 10.49 -14.51
C ASN A 1 1.68 9.13 -15.19
N THR A 2 1.88 8.07 -14.43
CA THR A 2 1.76 6.71 -14.96
C THR A 2 0.28 6.30 -14.85
N PRO A 3 -0.35 5.83 -15.94
CA PRO A 3 -1.70 5.29 -15.88
C PRO A 3 -1.82 4.16 -14.86
N ALA A 4 -2.98 4.04 -14.23
CA ALA A 4 -3.27 2.92 -13.34
C ALA A 4 -4.09 1.86 -14.05
N LYS A 5 -3.82 0.59 -13.74
CA LYS A 5 -4.59 -0.57 -14.18
C LYS A 5 -5.00 -1.40 -12.97
N HIS A 6 -6.25 -1.80 -12.91
CA HIS A 6 -6.83 -2.58 -11.82
C HIS A 6 -8.04 -3.39 -12.31
N ILE A 7 -8.51 -4.34 -11.53
CA ILE A 7 -9.75 -5.06 -11.81
C ILE A 7 -10.91 -4.37 -11.10
N LYS A 8 -12.00 -4.17 -11.81
CA LYS A 8 -13.27 -3.70 -11.26
C LYS A 8 -14.42 -4.30 -12.04
N ASN A 9 -15.42 -4.87 -11.34
CA ASN A 9 -16.54 -5.59 -11.93
C ASN A 9 -16.05 -6.66 -12.94
N PHE A 10 -15.12 -7.52 -12.50
CA PHE A 10 -14.52 -8.61 -13.29
C PHE A 10 -13.78 -8.17 -14.57
N SER A 11 -13.48 -6.90 -14.72
CA SER A 11 -12.86 -6.36 -15.93
C SER A 11 -11.63 -5.50 -15.62
N GLU A 12 -10.63 -5.55 -16.50
CA GLU A 12 -9.47 -4.67 -16.40
C GLU A 12 -9.89 -3.23 -16.74
N ILE A 13 -9.64 -2.32 -15.84
CA ILE A 13 -9.89 -0.89 -16.01
C ILE A 13 -8.55 -0.16 -16.09
N LYS A 14 -8.41 0.70 -17.11
CA LYS A 14 -7.29 1.62 -17.25
C LYS A 14 -7.72 3.05 -16.90
N SER A 15 -6.97 3.70 -16.04
CA SER A 15 -7.17 5.09 -15.65
C SER A 15 -5.96 5.92 -16.04
N GLU A 16 -6.12 6.83 -17.00
CA GLU A 16 -5.02 7.68 -17.48
C GLU A 16 -4.61 8.73 -16.43
N LYS A 17 -5.56 9.20 -15.63
CA LYS A 17 -5.36 10.19 -14.57
C LYS A 17 -5.90 9.62 -13.25
N PRO A 18 -5.22 8.65 -12.63
CA PRO A 18 -5.73 7.97 -11.44
C PRO A 18 -5.97 8.91 -10.26
N TYR A 19 -5.16 9.96 -10.11
CA TYR A 19 -5.28 10.99 -9.07
C TYR A 19 -6.59 11.81 -9.12
N LYS A 20 -7.38 11.70 -10.21
CA LYS A 20 -8.74 12.26 -10.32
C LYS A 20 -9.83 11.29 -9.86
N LYS A 21 -9.49 10.02 -9.60
CA LYS A 21 -10.43 8.99 -9.16
C LYS A 21 -10.29 8.75 -7.66
N ILE A 22 -10.70 9.74 -6.88
CA ILE A 22 -10.58 9.71 -5.44
C ILE A 22 -11.68 8.84 -4.84
N ASN A 23 -11.28 7.90 -4.00
CA ASN A 23 -12.12 7.16 -3.08
C ASN A 23 -11.74 7.53 -1.64
N PHE A 24 -12.54 7.10 -0.67
CA PHE A 24 -12.31 7.38 0.73
C PHE A 24 -12.27 6.10 1.55
N ILE A 25 -11.36 6.07 2.51
CA ILE A 25 -11.31 5.04 3.55
C ILE A 25 -11.30 5.72 4.91
N LYS A 26 -11.76 4.99 5.93
CA LYS A 26 -11.71 5.44 7.32
C LYS A 26 -11.12 4.34 8.19
N PHE A 27 -10.16 4.67 9.00
CA PHE A 27 -9.66 3.84 10.09
C PHE A 27 -9.04 4.76 11.16
N ASN A 28 -8.91 4.26 12.37
CA ASN A 28 -8.33 4.98 13.50
C ASN A 28 -8.98 6.37 13.75
N ASN A 29 -10.31 6.48 13.51
CA ASN A 29 -11.12 7.71 13.57
C ASN A 29 -10.72 8.82 12.60
N GLU A 30 -9.91 8.52 11.60
CA GLU A 30 -9.44 9.44 10.58
C GLU A 30 -9.94 9.05 9.21
N LYS A 31 -10.18 10.04 8.36
CA LYS A 31 -10.59 9.86 6.96
C LYS A 31 -9.39 10.11 6.06
N PHE A 32 -9.24 9.26 5.06
CA PHE A 32 -8.16 9.36 4.07
C PHE A 32 -8.72 9.33 2.67
N GLU A 33 -8.04 10.02 1.76
CA GLU A 33 -8.24 9.92 0.33
C GLU A 33 -7.40 8.79 -0.24
N THR A 34 -7.94 8.06 -1.22
CA THR A 34 -7.19 7.02 -1.93
C THR A 34 -7.42 7.13 -3.43
N TYR A 35 -6.46 6.70 -4.22
CA TYR A 35 -6.59 6.58 -5.66
C TYR A 35 -5.78 5.38 -6.18
N PRO A 36 -6.19 4.78 -7.35
CA PRO A 36 -5.46 3.66 -7.93
C PRO A 36 -4.00 4.00 -8.23
N ASN A 37 -3.07 3.11 -7.84
CA ASN A 37 -1.65 3.34 -8.01
C ASN A 37 -1.04 2.42 -9.06
N ARG A 38 -0.60 3.00 -10.20
CA ARG A 38 0.12 2.30 -11.27
C ARG A 38 -0.61 1.03 -11.75
N ASN A 39 0.14 0.04 -12.23
CA ASN A 39 -0.40 -1.23 -12.69
C ASN A 39 -0.51 -2.24 -11.54
N SER A 40 -1.73 -2.56 -11.14
CA SER A 40 -2.02 -3.57 -10.10
C SER A 40 -2.03 -5.01 -10.65
N ILE A 41 -2.21 -5.19 -11.95
CA ILE A 41 -2.46 -6.51 -12.56
C ILE A 41 -1.35 -7.54 -12.27
N PRO A 42 -0.04 -7.23 -12.37
CA PRO A 42 1.02 -8.19 -12.08
C PRO A 42 0.97 -8.75 -10.65
N TYR A 43 0.41 -7.97 -9.71
CA TYR A 43 0.34 -8.36 -8.29
C TYR A 43 -0.74 -9.41 -8.01
N ILE A 44 -1.65 -9.68 -8.94
CA ILE A 44 -2.59 -10.79 -8.82
C ILE A 44 -1.80 -12.10 -8.72
N ASN A 45 -0.81 -12.29 -9.57
CA ASN A 45 0.09 -13.45 -9.52
C ASN A 45 1.02 -13.39 -8.29
N GLU A 46 1.58 -12.21 -7.98
CA GLU A 46 2.45 -12.04 -6.80
C GLU A 46 1.76 -12.38 -5.48
N TYR A 47 0.45 -12.17 -5.39
CA TYR A 47 -0.35 -12.51 -4.20
C TYR A 47 -1.03 -13.87 -4.30
N ASN A 48 -0.68 -14.68 -5.31
CA ASN A 48 -1.23 -16.03 -5.52
C ASN A 48 -2.77 -16.03 -5.69
N LEU A 49 -3.29 -15.00 -6.35
CA LEU A 49 -4.71 -14.79 -6.63
C LEU A 49 -5.11 -15.19 -8.06
N ASP A 50 -4.16 -15.56 -8.91
CA ASP A 50 -4.37 -15.98 -10.31
C ASP A 50 -5.36 -17.14 -10.43
N LYS A 51 -5.34 -18.07 -9.47
CA LYS A 51 -6.30 -19.19 -9.38
C LYS A 51 -7.74 -18.77 -9.12
N TYR A 52 -7.97 -17.51 -8.77
CA TYR A 52 -9.29 -16.93 -8.52
C TYR A 52 -9.66 -15.88 -9.58
N SER A 53 -8.92 -15.78 -10.68
CA SER A 53 -9.10 -14.75 -11.73
C SER A 53 -10.54 -14.66 -12.25
N ASP A 54 -11.21 -15.81 -12.41
CA ASP A 54 -12.57 -15.88 -12.94
C ASP A 54 -13.65 -15.35 -11.98
N ILE A 55 -13.33 -15.26 -10.70
CA ILE A 55 -14.22 -14.76 -9.64
C ILE A 55 -13.71 -13.50 -8.96
N LEU A 56 -12.60 -12.95 -9.44
CA LEU A 56 -11.98 -11.75 -8.89
C LEU A 56 -12.73 -10.50 -9.37
N GLU A 57 -13.70 -10.07 -8.59
CA GLU A 57 -14.54 -8.92 -8.91
C GLU A 57 -13.78 -7.60 -8.84
N HIS A 58 -12.92 -7.44 -7.84
CA HIS A 58 -12.18 -6.22 -7.60
C HIS A 58 -10.77 -6.51 -7.08
N PHE A 59 -9.78 -5.88 -7.70
CA PHE A 59 -8.40 -5.91 -7.22
C PHE A 59 -7.71 -4.60 -7.56
N GLU A 60 -7.34 -3.84 -6.54
CA GLU A 60 -6.70 -2.55 -6.68
C GLU A 60 -5.59 -2.36 -5.64
N ARG A 61 -4.46 -1.85 -6.08
CA ARG A 61 -3.46 -1.26 -5.20
C ARG A 61 -3.59 0.25 -5.30
N GLY A 62 -3.80 0.89 -4.16
CA GLY A 62 -4.02 2.32 -4.07
C GLY A 62 -2.88 3.05 -3.35
N THR A 63 -2.91 4.36 -3.44
CA THR A 63 -2.11 5.27 -2.62
C THR A 63 -3.02 5.94 -1.62
N ILE A 64 -2.60 5.98 -0.35
CA ILE A 64 -3.32 6.69 0.73
C ILE A 64 -2.79 8.11 0.82
N ARG A 65 -3.68 9.07 0.99
CA ARG A 65 -3.39 10.49 1.21
C ARG A 65 -4.25 11.03 2.36
N LEU A 66 -3.78 12.06 3.02
CA LEU A 66 -4.57 12.79 4.02
C LEU A 66 -5.83 13.39 3.40
N ASP A 67 -6.90 13.52 4.17
CA ASP A 67 -8.14 14.15 3.71
C ASP A 67 -7.88 15.59 3.24
N GLY A 68 -8.44 15.94 2.09
CA GLY A 68 -8.22 17.25 1.45
C GLY A 68 -7.01 17.33 0.51
N TRP A 69 -6.20 16.26 0.41
CA TRP A 69 -5.03 16.25 -0.49
C TRP A 69 -5.40 16.56 -1.94
N SER A 70 -6.44 15.96 -2.47
CA SER A 70 -6.85 16.17 -3.87
C SER A 70 -7.18 17.62 -4.18
N LYS A 71 -7.79 18.33 -3.23
CA LYS A 71 -8.10 19.76 -3.32
C LYS A 71 -6.81 20.60 -3.22
N ALA A 72 -5.95 20.30 -2.26
CA ALA A 72 -4.68 21.03 -2.08
C ALA A 72 -3.77 20.91 -3.31
N TRP A 73 -3.81 19.76 -4.02
CA TRP A 73 -2.99 19.49 -5.19
C TRP A 73 -3.64 19.85 -6.53
N GLU A 74 -4.83 20.46 -6.53
CA GLU A 74 -5.57 20.76 -7.76
C GLU A 74 -4.77 21.62 -8.75
N GLU A 75 -4.11 22.67 -8.25
CA GLU A 75 -3.29 23.55 -9.09
C GLU A 75 -2.02 22.84 -9.60
N ILE A 76 -1.40 22.02 -8.76
CA ILE A 76 -0.25 21.18 -9.15
C ILE A 76 -0.65 20.23 -10.28
N PHE A 77 -1.83 19.61 -10.19
CA PHE A 77 -2.34 18.75 -11.27
C PHE A 77 -2.59 19.50 -12.57
N LYS A 78 -3.11 20.73 -12.52
CA LYS A 78 -3.26 21.59 -13.70
C LYS A 78 -1.91 21.89 -14.34
N ASN A 79 -0.91 22.21 -13.53
CA ASN A 79 0.45 22.48 -14.01
C ASN A 79 1.07 21.24 -14.68
N ILE A 80 0.91 20.06 -14.11
CA ILE A 80 1.34 18.78 -14.69
C ILE A 80 0.64 18.50 -16.03
N GLU A 81 -0.67 18.74 -16.10
CA GLU A 81 -1.47 18.52 -17.31
C GLU A 81 -1.08 19.46 -18.43
N ASN A 82 -0.74 20.71 -18.11
CA ASN A 82 -0.29 21.72 -19.05
C ASN A 82 1.18 21.63 -19.42
N LYS A 83 1.88 20.60 -18.90
CA LYS A 83 3.33 20.36 -19.13
C LYS A 83 4.20 21.58 -18.78
N ILE A 84 3.82 22.36 -17.78
CA ILE A 84 4.65 23.42 -17.23
C ILE A 84 5.93 22.80 -16.68
N ASP A 85 7.01 23.56 -16.65
CA ASP A 85 8.33 23.12 -16.21
C ASP A 85 8.28 22.26 -14.92
N LEU A 86 8.24 20.94 -15.14
CA LEU A 86 8.09 19.97 -14.06
C LEU A 86 9.33 19.88 -13.18
N GLU A 87 10.49 20.22 -13.71
CA GLU A 87 11.74 20.20 -12.96
C GLU A 87 11.75 21.32 -11.91
N ASN A 88 11.45 22.55 -12.33
CA ASN A 88 11.34 23.68 -11.41
C ASN A 88 10.18 23.49 -10.42
N LEU A 89 9.02 22.97 -10.86
CA LEU A 89 7.92 22.64 -9.96
C LEU A 89 8.34 21.62 -8.89
N SER A 90 9.03 20.56 -9.29
CA SER A 90 9.52 19.53 -8.37
C SER A 90 10.52 20.10 -7.36
N LYS A 91 11.46 20.92 -7.83
CA LYS A 91 12.45 21.58 -6.97
C LYS A 91 11.78 22.49 -5.94
N LYS A 92 10.84 23.34 -6.39
CA LYS A 92 10.08 24.23 -5.51
C LYS A 92 9.31 23.44 -4.45
N LEU A 93 8.57 22.39 -4.85
CA LEU A 93 7.83 21.54 -3.91
C LEU A 93 8.75 20.86 -2.89
N TRP A 94 9.94 20.43 -3.33
CA TRP A 94 10.94 19.86 -2.44
C TRP A 94 11.45 20.88 -1.42
N GLU A 95 11.80 22.09 -1.86
CA GLU A 95 12.34 23.15 -0.99
C GLU A 95 11.31 23.64 0.03
N GLU A 96 10.02 23.73 -0.37
CA GLU A 96 8.94 24.24 0.46
C GLU A 96 8.35 23.20 1.44
N ASN A 97 8.62 21.90 1.24
CA ASN A 97 8.01 20.82 2.01
C ASN A 97 9.06 19.87 2.59
N GLN A 98 10.17 20.42 3.11
CA GLN A 98 11.12 19.63 3.89
C GLN A 98 10.53 19.30 5.27
N TYR A 99 10.85 18.11 5.78
CA TYR A 99 10.53 17.77 7.16
C TYR A 99 11.23 18.73 8.13
N ASP A 100 10.49 19.20 9.12
CA ASP A 100 11.08 19.83 10.31
C ASP A 100 11.71 18.74 11.21
N ASN A 101 12.74 19.11 11.99
CA ASN A 101 13.38 18.21 12.94
C ASN A 101 12.44 17.68 14.04
N PHE A 102 11.30 18.33 14.23
CA PHE A 102 10.27 17.96 15.22
C PHE A 102 9.05 17.27 14.59
N GLU A 103 9.01 17.13 13.26
CA GLU A 103 7.93 16.40 12.61
C GLU A 103 8.11 14.89 12.73
N ASP A 104 6.98 14.20 12.86
CA ASP A 104 6.93 12.76 12.81
C ASP A 104 6.75 12.27 11.36
N ASP A 105 7.54 11.26 11.00
CA ASP A 105 7.25 10.44 9.81
C ASP A 105 6.12 9.47 10.12
N ARG A 106 5.16 9.33 9.22
CA ARG A 106 4.00 8.45 9.39
C ARG A 106 3.84 7.47 8.23
N VAL A 107 3.73 6.20 8.55
CA VAL A 107 3.49 5.11 7.61
C VAL A 107 2.08 4.57 7.78
N LEU A 108 1.32 4.58 6.71
CA LEU A 108 -0.04 4.03 6.64
C LEU A 108 -0.09 2.86 5.67
N LEU A 109 -0.67 1.75 6.12
CA LEU A 109 -1.02 0.61 5.28
C LEU A 109 -2.47 0.21 5.58
N TYR A 110 -3.23 -0.10 4.55
CA TYR A 110 -4.61 -0.57 4.65
C TYR A 110 -4.84 -1.69 3.66
N VAL A 111 -5.29 -2.83 4.14
CA VAL A 111 -5.62 -4.00 3.32
C VAL A 111 -7.02 -4.47 3.65
N LYS A 112 -7.89 -4.53 2.65
CA LYS A 112 -9.25 -5.03 2.80
C LYS A 112 -9.49 -6.21 1.86
N ILE A 113 -10.01 -7.30 2.40
CA ILE A 113 -10.36 -8.51 1.66
C ILE A 113 -11.82 -8.83 1.95
N ASN A 114 -12.62 -8.91 0.90
CA ASN A 114 -13.99 -9.39 0.96
C ASN A 114 -14.11 -10.63 0.08
N SER A 115 -14.72 -11.68 0.58
CA SER A 115 -15.04 -12.89 -0.19
C SER A 115 -16.42 -13.39 0.20
N LYS A 116 -17.14 -13.94 -0.76
CA LYS A 116 -18.43 -14.58 -0.55
C LYS A 116 -18.33 -16.05 -0.93
N ASN A 117 -18.71 -16.94 -0.01
CA ASN A 117 -18.82 -18.35 -0.30
C ASN A 117 -20.20 -18.63 -0.94
N SER A 118 -20.18 -19.09 -2.19
CA SER A 118 -21.40 -19.37 -2.95
C SER A 118 -22.23 -20.53 -2.38
N ASN A 119 -21.60 -21.45 -1.63
CA ASN A 119 -22.26 -22.66 -1.14
C ASN A 119 -23.07 -22.45 0.14
N ASN A 120 -22.67 -21.53 1.01
CA ASN A 120 -23.28 -21.32 2.33
C ASN A 120 -23.68 -19.86 2.61
N ASN A 121 -23.58 -18.97 1.61
CA ASN A 121 -23.78 -17.52 1.75
C ASN A 121 -22.92 -16.84 2.84
N GLU A 122 -21.88 -17.51 3.31
CA GLU A 122 -20.96 -16.95 4.28
C GLU A 122 -20.14 -15.84 3.64
N ILE A 123 -20.06 -14.70 4.32
CA ILE A 123 -19.28 -13.54 3.88
C ILE A 123 -18.02 -13.45 4.74
N PHE A 124 -16.87 -13.62 4.12
CA PHE A 124 -15.59 -13.30 4.73
C PHE A 124 -15.27 -11.84 4.49
N ASN A 125 -15.05 -11.10 5.58
CA ASN A 125 -14.67 -9.69 5.53
C ASN A 125 -13.53 -9.46 6.53
N LYS A 126 -12.36 -9.10 6.02
CA LYS A 126 -11.19 -8.81 6.84
C LYS A 126 -10.54 -7.51 6.40
N THR A 127 -10.33 -6.63 7.36
CA THR A 127 -9.60 -5.39 7.13
C THR A 127 -8.43 -5.31 8.10
N LEU A 128 -7.24 -5.13 7.58
CA LEU A 128 -6.01 -4.93 8.34
C LEU A 128 -5.47 -3.54 8.05
N TYR A 129 -4.88 -2.90 9.06
CA TYR A 129 -4.21 -1.63 8.89
C TYR A 129 -2.97 -1.51 9.77
N LEU A 130 -2.04 -0.71 9.31
CA LEU A 130 -0.89 -0.20 10.05
C LEU A 130 -0.99 1.32 10.07
N ASP A 131 -0.69 1.91 11.21
CA ASP A 131 -0.59 3.36 11.41
C ASP A 131 0.52 3.58 12.43
N GLU A 132 1.72 3.85 11.91
CA GLU A 132 2.92 4.07 12.70
C GLU A 132 3.43 5.48 12.47
N SER A 133 3.66 6.22 13.57
CA SER A 133 4.23 7.55 13.54
C SER A 133 5.43 7.61 14.47
N ARG A 134 6.55 8.18 14.02
CA ARG A 134 7.81 8.27 14.78
C ARG A 134 8.60 9.51 14.39
N PRO A 135 9.42 10.06 15.31
CA PRO A 135 10.32 11.15 14.98
C PRO A 135 11.20 10.85 13.78
N ILE A 136 11.40 11.83 12.91
CA ILE A 136 12.12 11.66 11.62
C ILE A 136 13.53 11.06 11.79
N ILE A 137 14.19 11.32 12.91
CA ILE A 137 15.53 10.78 13.21
C ILE A 137 15.55 9.25 13.34
N ASN A 138 14.41 8.65 13.66
CA ASN A 138 14.21 7.19 13.75
C ASN A 138 12.88 6.82 13.11
N SER A 139 12.76 7.16 11.84
CA SER A 139 11.50 7.27 11.13
C SER A 139 10.70 5.96 11.06
N ALA A 140 9.38 6.09 11.05
CA ALA A 140 8.45 4.97 10.92
C ALA A 140 8.73 4.19 9.62
N MET A 141 9.00 4.88 8.51
CA MET A 141 9.35 4.26 7.23
C MET A 141 10.62 3.42 7.34
N SER A 142 11.67 3.99 7.93
CA SER A 142 12.94 3.28 8.11
C SER A 142 12.77 1.99 8.92
N GLN A 143 12.03 2.05 10.03
CA GLN A 143 11.81 0.87 10.87
C GLN A 143 10.91 -0.17 10.20
N CYS A 144 9.79 0.23 9.62
CA CYS A 144 8.88 -0.69 8.93
C CYS A 144 9.58 -1.46 7.80
N VAL A 145 10.41 -0.77 7.01
CA VAL A 145 11.15 -1.39 5.90
C VAL A 145 12.29 -2.24 6.41
N SER A 146 13.16 -1.70 7.29
CA SER A 146 14.38 -2.39 7.73
C SER A 146 14.08 -3.64 8.54
N TYR A 147 13.13 -3.59 9.49
CA TYR A 147 12.75 -4.77 10.27
C TYR A 147 12.10 -5.85 9.41
N THR A 148 11.25 -5.47 8.46
CA THR A 148 10.68 -6.45 7.54
C THR A 148 11.77 -7.16 6.72
N VAL A 149 12.77 -6.42 6.24
CA VAL A 149 13.92 -7.01 5.52
C VAL A 149 14.74 -7.89 6.44
N ALA A 150 15.08 -7.44 7.64
CA ALA A 150 15.88 -8.21 8.61
C ALA A 150 15.21 -9.55 8.95
N PHE A 151 13.92 -9.54 9.30
CA PHE A 151 13.19 -10.78 9.64
C PHE A 151 12.97 -11.68 8.43
N THR A 152 12.88 -11.10 7.22
CA THR A 152 12.88 -11.88 5.98
C THR A 152 14.21 -12.60 5.78
N ILE A 153 15.34 -11.94 6.04
CA ILE A 153 16.67 -12.55 5.99
C ILE A 153 16.79 -13.68 7.02
N GLU A 154 16.31 -13.49 8.25
CA GLU A 154 16.26 -14.54 9.27
C GLU A 154 15.46 -15.77 8.80
N CYS A 155 14.30 -15.57 8.16
CA CYS A 155 13.54 -16.66 7.57
C CYS A 155 14.34 -17.42 6.51
N ILE A 156 15.07 -16.71 5.65
CA ILE A 156 15.92 -17.32 4.60
C ILE A 156 17.05 -18.13 5.23
N MET A 157 17.72 -17.57 6.23
CA MET A 157 18.84 -18.25 6.92
C MET A 157 18.39 -19.51 7.65
N ASN A 158 17.18 -19.49 8.23
CA ASN A 158 16.61 -20.63 8.96
C ASN A 158 15.90 -21.64 8.05
N SER A 159 15.65 -21.30 6.80
CA SER A 159 15.06 -22.22 5.82
C SER A 159 16.12 -23.21 5.33
N LYS A 160 15.75 -24.49 5.14
CA LYS A 160 16.59 -25.47 4.45
C LYS A 160 16.76 -25.00 3.00
N ASN A 161 17.93 -24.51 2.69
CA ASN A 161 18.29 -23.77 1.48
C ASN A 161 17.85 -24.47 0.18
N LYS A 162 16.78 -23.99 -0.40
CA LYS A 162 16.51 -24.19 -1.82
C LYS A 162 17.27 -23.10 -2.59
N LYS A 163 18.08 -23.48 -3.55
CA LYS A 163 18.77 -22.53 -4.44
C LYS A 163 17.75 -21.85 -5.36
N GLY A 164 17.96 -20.58 -5.67
CA GLY A 164 17.13 -19.81 -6.62
C GLY A 164 16.34 -18.67 -5.98
N ILE A 165 15.41 -18.12 -6.76
CA ILE A 165 14.51 -17.02 -6.32
C ILE A 165 13.27 -17.64 -5.69
N HIS A 166 12.96 -17.25 -4.46
CA HIS A 166 11.81 -17.75 -3.71
C HIS A 166 10.89 -16.63 -3.26
N ARG A 167 9.59 -16.91 -3.29
CA ARG A 167 8.54 -16.03 -2.77
C ARG A 167 8.29 -16.40 -1.30
N ILE A 168 9.05 -15.81 -0.40
CA ILE A 168 9.03 -16.15 1.03
C ILE A 168 7.66 -15.90 1.68
N PHE A 169 6.93 -14.91 1.20
CA PHE A 169 5.61 -14.54 1.71
C PHE A 169 4.46 -15.46 1.23
N HIS A 170 4.73 -16.47 0.42
CA HIS A 170 3.77 -17.53 0.09
C HIS A 170 3.74 -18.66 1.14
N ASP A 171 4.68 -18.68 2.08
CA ASP A 171 4.69 -19.60 3.21
C ASP A 171 4.08 -18.93 4.44
N GLU A 172 2.96 -19.45 4.91
CA GLU A 172 2.22 -18.92 6.07
C GLU A 172 3.09 -18.89 7.34
N LYS A 173 3.98 -19.88 7.53
CA LYS A 173 4.88 -19.92 8.69
C LYS A 173 5.84 -18.72 8.68
N ASN A 174 6.40 -18.42 7.52
CA ASN A 174 7.29 -17.26 7.37
C ASN A 174 6.54 -15.94 7.58
N VAL A 175 5.33 -15.83 7.04
CA VAL A 175 4.49 -14.63 7.24
C VAL A 175 4.18 -14.45 8.72
N ASN A 176 3.71 -15.49 9.41
CA ASN A 176 3.41 -15.43 10.84
C ASN A 176 4.64 -15.11 11.68
N TYR A 177 5.80 -15.68 11.36
CA TYR A 177 7.07 -15.36 12.02
C TYR A 177 7.39 -13.86 11.89
N ILE A 178 7.37 -13.32 10.67
CA ILE A 178 7.67 -11.91 10.40
C ILE A 178 6.67 -10.98 11.11
N LEU A 179 5.37 -11.28 11.06
CA LEU A 179 4.35 -10.48 11.72
C LEU A 179 4.52 -10.48 13.25
N ASN A 180 4.85 -11.62 13.85
CA ASN A 180 5.11 -11.72 15.28
C ASN A 180 6.35 -10.91 15.67
N LYS A 181 7.44 -11.01 14.89
CA LYS A 181 8.66 -10.23 15.10
C LYS A 181 8.40 -8.73 14.97
N LEU A 182 7.68 -8.29 13.95
CA LEU A 182 7.29 -6.88 13.80
C LEU A 182 6.53 -6.39 15.04
N ASN A 183 5.60 -7.20 15.56
CA ASN A 183 4.84 -6.87 16.76
C ASN A 183 5.73 -6.79 18.02
N GLU A 184 6.70 -7.70 18.19
CA GLU A 184 7.69 -7.65 19.27
C GLU A 184 8.50 -6.35 19.25
N TYR A 185 8.80 -5.82 18.07
CA TYR A 185 9.53 -4.57 17.85
C TYR A 185 8.62 -3.33 17.75
N GLY A 186 7.35 -3.47 18.15
CA GLY A 186 6.41 -2.36 18.30
C GLY A 186 5.71 -1.93 17.01
N ILE A 187 5.89 -2.65 15.89
CA ILE A 187 5.15 -2.42 14.65
C ILE A 187 3.92 -3.31 14.63
N LYS A 188 2.75 -2.73 14.86
CA LYS A 188 1.51 -3.48 15.11
C LYS A 188 0.54 -3.37 13.94
N ILE A 189 0.35 -4.47 13.22
CA ILE A 189 -0.74 -4.58 12.25
C ILE A 189 -2.02 -4.89 13.02
N LYS A 190 -3.01 -4.01 12.91
CA LYS A 190 -4.29 -4.08 13.61
C LYS A 190 -5.39 -4.57 12.67
N GLN A 191 -6.44 -5.16 13.23
CA GLN A 191 -7.65 -5.55 12.50
C GLN A 191 -8.82 -4.65 12.90
N LEU A 192 -9.60 -4.19 11.89
CA LEU A 192 -10.89 -3.52 12.06
C LEU A 192 -12.00 -4.53 12.14
#